data_2d3a32a9e8320c01e8f3dd0d2174dd7c
#
_entry.id   2d3a32a9e8320c01e8f3dd0d2174dd7c
#
_cell.length_a   1.000
_cell.length_b   1.000
_cell.length_c   1.000
_cell.angle_alpha   90.00
_cell.angle_beta   90.00
_cell.angle_gamma   90.00
#
_symmetry.space_group_name_H-M   'P 1'
#
loop_
_entity.id
_entity.type
_entity.pdbx_description
1 polymer ?
#
loop_
_entity_poly.entity_id
_entity_poly.type
_entity_poly.pdbx_seq_one_letter_code
_entity_poly.pdbx_strand_id
1 'polypeptide(L)'
;IGRILQARGLSVTAIKIDPYINVDAGTMNPTEHGEVFVLADGYETDQDMGNYERFMGLKLTRDNYMTTGSVYKRVIERERNLEYHGKCVEVVPHIPLEVIGTIRRAADKADADVTIIEIGGTIGEYQNILFLEAARMMKSEDPDSVLFVLVTYLPIPNKIGEMKTKPTQYAARTLNSAGIQADFIVARAERPLDDRRKEKIAISCSIRPEAVISAPDVESIYDVPINFEKDQLSDAILARLHLKSRKTDLALWQKKVAEVKRLKRNVKIAVVGKYFKTGDFVLSDAYISVIESLKHAAYANHRKPELTWIDSTEYEQDPKRLRELHDFDGVLIPGGFGARGVEGKILAIEYCRKKRIPYFGICYGMQLAVIEYARHIAKFPGANTTEVDSKTEHPVIDILPEQRVQLAKKAYGGTMRLGEYPAILKKGTLAEQAYPSRRIIERHRHRYEVNPSYVAALREAGLVFSGTSPDGVLMEIAELPKSEHPFFVGVQFHPEFQSTLLKPHPLFLAFIKAATKRRK
;
A
#
# COMPACT_ATOMS: atom_id res chain seq x y z
N ILE A 1 7.61 14.66 3.89
CA ILE A 1 9.00 15.14 4.00
C ILE A 1 9.84 14.57 2.86
N GLY A 2 9.92 13.25 2.63
CA GLY A 2 10.79 12.64 1.61
C GLY A 2 10.63 13.26 0.22
N ARG A 3 9.41 13.49 -0.24
CA ARG A 3 9.16 14.11 -1.55
C ARG A 3 9.73 15.52 -1.70
N ILE A 4 9.65 16.35 -0.64
CA ILE A 4 10.21 17.73 -0.71
C ILE A 4 11.74 17.71 -0.68
N LEU A 5 12.37 16.78 0.04
CA LEU A 5 13.83 16.62 0.04
C LEU A 5 14.35 16.06 -1.30
N GLN A 6 13.63 15.12 -1.93
CA GLN A 6 13.93 14.69 -3.30
C GLN A 6 13.85 15.86 -4.30
N ALA A 7 12.89 16.78 -4.12
CA ALA A 7 12.78 17.98 -4.93
C ALA A 7 13.99 18.92 -4.76
N ARG A 8 14.73 18.83 -3.66
CA ARG A 8 16.02 19.53 -3.43
C ARG A 8 17.21 18.78 -4.02
N GLY A 9 16.99 17.66 -4.71
CA GLY A 9 18.01 16.87 -5.39
C GLY A 9 18.75 15.90 -4.48
N LEU A 10 18.21 15.59 -3.33
CA LEU A 10 18.80 14.63 -2.39
C LEU A 10 18.32 13.20 -2.71
N SER A 11 19.21 12.23 -2.50
CA SER A 11 18.84 10.82 -2.40
C SER A 11 18.18 10.57 -1.05
N VAL A 12 16.96 10.01 -1.07
CA VAL A 12 16.17 9.83 0.16
C VAL A 12 15.68 8.39 0.24
N THR A 13 15.81 7.77 1.40
CA THR A 13 15.13 6.51 1.73
C THR A 13 14.23 6.69 2.96
N ALA A 14 13.38 5.71 3.25
CA ALA A 14 12.51 5.74 4.42
C ALA A 14 12.54 4.40 5.15
N ILE A 15 12.33 4.44 6.47
CA ILE A 15 12.21 3.28 7.34
C ILE A 15 10.96 3.45 8.19
N LYS A 16 10.14 2.39 8.24
CA LYS A 16 9.03 2.29 9.18
C LYS A 16 9.40 1.38 10.33
N ILE A 17 9.09 1.82 11.53
CA ILE A 17 9.22 1.04 12.77
C ILE A 17 7.83 0.88 13.38
N ASP A 18 7.34 -0.35 13.44
CA ASP A 18 6.07 -0.68 14.07
C ASP A 18 6.31 -1.40 15.41
N PRO A 19 5.91 -0.81 16.54
CA PRO A 19 6.27 -1.31 17.86
C PRO A 19 5.39 -2.46 18.36
N TYR A 20 5.02 -3.42 17.48
CA TYR A 20 4.28 -4.62 17.85
C TYR A 20 5.14 -5.89 17.77
N ILE A 21 4.66 -6.97 18.42
CA ILE A 21 5.39 -8.23 18.57
C ILE A 21 5.33 -9.13 17.31
N ASN A 22 4.42 -8.88 16.38
CA ASN A 22 4.41 -9.61 15.11
C ASN A 22 5.76 -9.43 14.41
N VAL A 23 6.30 -10.52 13.84
CA VAL A 23 7.59 -10.48 13.12
C VAL A 23 7.47 -9.65 11.84
N ASP A 24 6.33 -9.77 11.17
CA ASP A 24 5.94 -9.03 9.97
C ASP A 24 4.41 -8.84 9.95
N ALA A 25 3.88 -8.22 8.91
CA ALA A 25 2.44 -7.98 8.77
C ALA A 25 1.66 -9.15 8.15
N GLY A 26 2.33 -10.22 7.72
CA GLY A 26 1.71 -11.31 6.95
C GLY A 26 0.62 -12.10 7.67
N THR A 27 0.65 -12.09 9.01
CA THR A 27 -0.36 -12.76 9.85
C THR A 27 -1.45 -11.81 10.37
N MET A 28 -1.38 -10.53 10.02
CA MET A 28 -2.35 -9.53 10.49
C MET A 28 -3.64 -9.57 9.69
N ASN A 29 -4.74 -9.27 10.40
CA ASN A 29 -6.04 -9.12 9.76
C ASN A 29 -6.16 -7.70 9.16
N PRO A 30 -6.40 -7.56 7.84
CA PRO A 30 -6.57 -6.24 7.23
C PRO A 30 -7.70 -5.38 7.82
N THR A 31 -8.67 -6.00 8.50
CA THR A 31 -9.75 -5.26 9.18
C THR A 31 -9.33 -4.62 10.51
N GLU A 32 -8.18 -4.98 11.04
CA GLU A 32 -7.62 -4.42 12.29
C GLU A 32 -6.49 -3.43 12.04
N HIS A 33 -5.64 -3.70 11.03
CA HIS A 33 -4.43 -2.91 10.77
C HIS A 33 -4.37 -2.28 9.39
N GLY A 34 -5.39 -2.47 8.54
CA GLY A 34 -5.37 -2.00 7.16
C GLY A 34 -4.68 -2.98 6.21
N GLU A 35 -4.33 -2.50 5.03
CA GLU A 35 -3.74 -3.32 3.96
C GLU A 35 -2.37 -3.86 4.34
N VAL A 36 -2.14 -5.14 4.06
CA VAL A 36 -0.78 -5.71 4.07
C VAL A 36 -0.11 -5.39 2.73
N PHE A 37 0.90 -4.52 2.79
CA PHE A 37 1.67 -4.12 1.62
C PHE A 37 2.89 -5.04 1.43
N VAL A 38 3.11 -5.52 0.20
CA VAL A 38 4.24 -6.40 -0.11
C VAL A 38 5.34 -5.63 -0.82
N LEU A 39 6.55 -5.65 -0.25
CA LEU A 39 7.73 -5.04 -0.84
C LEU A 39 8.27 -5.84 -2.04
N ALA A 40 9.19 -5.25 -2.79
CA ALA A 40 9.78 -5.88 -3.96
C ALA A 40 10.46 -7.23 -3.66
N ASP A 41 11.07 -7.37 -2.49
CA ASP A 41 11.74 -8.60 -2.02
C ASP A 41 10.80 -9.61 -1.34
N GLY A 42 9.48 -9.35 -1.37
CA GLY A 42 8.46 -10.24 -0.81
C GLY A 42 8.19 -10.06 0.68
N TYR A 43 8.78 -9.07 1.34
CA TYR A 43 8.50 -8.83 2.74
C TYR A 43 7.13 -8.17 2.93
N GLU A 44 6.33 -8.73 3.85
CA GLU A 44 4.97 -8.26 4.15
C GLU A 44 5.04 -7.18 5.24
N THR A 45 4.49 -6.01 4.94
CA THR A 45 4.61 -4.81 5.78
C THR A 45 3.28 -4.12 5.99
N ASP A 46 3.27 -3.13 6.88
CA ASP A 46 2.15 -2.20 7.03
C ASP A 46 1.94 -1.35 5.76
N GLN A 47 0.73 -0.84 5.60
CA GLN A 47 0.29 0.02 4.49
C GLN A 47 1.12 1.29 4.31
N ASP A 48 1.78 1.79 5.37
CA ASP A 48 2.60 3.00 5.31
C ASP A 48 3.77 2.88 4.34
N MET A 49 4.33 1.67 4.20
CA MET A 49 5.38 1.41 3.21
C MET A 49 4.90 1.68 1.78
N GLY A 50 3.63 1.37 1.50
CA GLY A 50 2.98 1.74 0.23
C GLY A 50 2.89 3.26 0.05
N ASN A 51 2.58 4.01 1.11
CA ASN A 51 2.57 5.47 1.07
C ASN A 51 3.97 6.03 0.75
N TYR A 52 5.02 5.47 1.35
CA TYR A 52 6.39 5.91 1.06
C TYR A 52 6.76 5.68 -0.40
N GLU A 53 6.50 4.48 -0.93
CA GLU A 53 6.76 4.18 -2.34
C GLU A 53 5.94 5.07 -3.28
N ARG A 54 4.65 5.31 -2.99
CA ARG A 54 3.76 6.15 -3.81
C ARG A 54 4.21 7.60 -3.89
N PHE A 55 4.67 8.18 -2.77
CA PHE A 55 5.11 9.58 -2.74
C PHE A 55 6.53 9.78 -3.29
N MET A 56 7.43 8.88 -2.99
CA MET A 56 8.84 9.01 -3.34
C MET A 56 9.23 8.32 -4.64
N GLY A 57 8.40 7.41 -5.15
CA GLY A 57 8.70 6.66 -6.37
C GLY A 57 9.86 5.68 -6.19
N LEU A 58 10.07 5.20 -4.97
CA LEU A 58 11.13 4.26 -4.59
C LEU A 58 10.63 2.82 -4.63
N LYS A 59 11.59 1.88 -4.65
CA LYS A 59 11.39 0.48 -4.30
C LYS A 59 12.07 0.23 -2.95
N LEU A 60 11.28 -0.12 -1.95
CA LEU A 60 11.76 -0.43 -0.61
C LEU A 60 11.90 -1.94 -0.42
N THR A 61 12.70 -2.33 0.57
CA THR A 61 13.00 -3.72 0.90
C THR A 61 12.84 -3.97 2.39
N ARG A 62 12.98 -5.22 2.83
CA ARG A 62 12.91 -5.59 4.27
C ARG A 62 13.83 -4.80 5.18
N ASP A 63 14.93 -4.23 4.67
CA ASP A 63 15.80 -3.38 5.46
C ASP A 63 15.15 -2.04 5.85
N ASN A 64 14.09 -1.67 5.13
CA ASN A 64 13.32 -0.44 5.34
C ASN A 64 12.14 -0.61 6.32
N TYR A 65 11.96 -1.81 6.87
CA TYR A 65 10.84 -2.10 7.76
C TYR A 65 11.29 -2.93 8.95
N MET A 66 10.88 -2.56 10.14
CA MET A 66 11.14 -3.34 11.35
C MET A 66 9.98 -3.29 12.34
N THR A 67 9.79 -4.39 13.04
CA THR A 67 8.87 -4.50 14.18
C THR A 67 9.64 -4.85 15.43
N THR A 68 9.04 -4.65 16.61
CA THR A 68 9.62 -5.14 17.87
C THR A 68 9.95 -6.63 17.75
N GLY A 69 9.00 -7.44 17.23
CA GLY A 69 9.20 -8.89 17.07
C GLY A 69 10.37 -9.24 16.16
N SER A 70 10.53 -8.54 15.02
CA SER A 70 11.64 -8.79 14.11
C SER A 70 13.01 -8.44 14.70
N VAL A 71 13.08 -7.34 15.47
CA VAL A 71 14.32 -6.92 16.13
C VAL A 71 14.71 -7.90 17.24
N TYR A 72 13.75 -8.25 18.12
CA TYR A 72 14.00 -9.24 19.18
C TYR A 72 14.42 -10.59 18.62
N LYS A 73 13.71 -11.08 17.59
CA LYS A 73 14.06 -12.33 16.92
C LYS A 73 15.51 -12.34 16.46
N ARG A 74 15.96 -11.29 15.78
CA ARG A 74 17.36 -11.18 15.31
C ARG A 74 18.36 -11.18 16.46
N VAL A 75 18.11 -10.42 17.54
CA VAL A 75 18.99 -10.38 18.69
C VAL A 75 19.07 -11.73 19.38
N ILE A 76 17.95 -12.44 19.54
CA ILE A 76 17.89 -13.77 20.13
C ILE A 76 18.61 -14.79 19.23
N GLU A 77 18.39 -14.77 17.91
CA GLU A 77 19.09 -15.66 16.97
C GLU A 77 20.61 -15.45 17.01
N ARG A 78 21.08 -14.20 17.07
CA ARG A 78 22.51 -13.86 17.20
C ARG A 78 23.07 -14.32 18.53
N GLU A 79 22.33 -14.22 19.63
CA GLU A 79 22.72 -14.75 20.93
C GLU A 79 22.87 -16.27 20.85
N ARG A 80 21.87 -16.99 20.30
CA ARG A 80 21.93 -18.44 20.15
C ARG A 80 23.05 -18.92 19.22
N ASN A 81 23.48 -18.11 18.27
CA ASN A 81 24.61 -18.35 17.38
C ASN A 81 25.96 -17.94 17.98
N LEU A 82 26.02 -17.54 19.26
CA LEU A 82 27.22 -17.10 19.97
C LEU A 82 27.90 -15.84 19.37
N GLU A 83 27.18 -15.02 18.62
CA GLU A 83 27.74 -13.81 18.00
C GLU A 83 28.12 -12.74 19.04
N TYR A 84 27.60 -12.83 20.26
CA TYR A 84 27.99 -11.98 21.38
C TYR A 84 29.11 -12.57 22.24
N HIS A 85 29.75 -13.65 21.79
CA HIS A 85 30.94 -14.26 22.45
C HIS A 85 30.72 -14.56 23.93
N GLY A 86 29.54 -15.04 24.33
CA GLY A 86 29.21 -15.41 25.71
C GLY A 86 28.94 -14.24 26.66
N LYS A 87 28.84 -13.01 26.14
CA LYS A 87 28.43 -11.84 26.96
C LYS A 87 26.95 -11.97 27.35
N CYS A 88 26.61 -11.36 28.49
CA CYS A 88 25.20 -11.14 28.84
C CYS A 88 24.56 -10.18 27.84
N VAL A 89 23.45 -10.62 27.22
CA VAL A 89 22.70 -9.82 26.23
C VAL A 89 21.50 -9.22 26.94
N GLU A 90 21.51 -7.89 27.07
CA GLU A 90 20.49 -7.12 27.77
C GLU A 90 19.58 -6.38 26.78
N VAL A 91 18.37 -6.04 27.21
CA VAL A 91 17.43 -5.27 26.38
C VAL A 91 18.05 -3.94 25.94
N VAL A 92 18.68 -3.24 26.89
CA VAL A 92 19.51 -2.07 26.62
C VAL A 92 20.95 -2.41 27.02
N PRO A 93 21.93 -2.29 26.11
CA PRO A 93 21.89 -1.56 24.84
C PRO A 93 21.60 -2.43 23.59
N HIS A 94 21.50 -3.76 23.68
CA HIS A 94 21.60 -4.63 22.51
C HIS A 94 20.42 -4.46 21.54
N ILE A 95 19.18 -4.26 22.02
CA ILE A 95 18.03 -4.00 21.15
C ILE A 95 18.16 -2.64 20.43
N PRO A 96 18.43 -1.50 21.12
CA PRO A 96 18.71 -0.23 20.45
C PRO A 96 19.85 -0.30 19.43
N LEU A 97 20.94 -1.02 19.74
CA LEU A 97 22.07 -1.19 18.81
C LEU A 97 21.68 -1.97 17.55
N GLU A 98 20.83 -3.01 17.65
CA GLU A 98 20.32 -3.72 16.47
C GLU A 98 19.42 -2.81 15.62
N VAL A 99 18.60 -1.96 16.25
CA VAL A 99 17.79 -0.95 15.55
C VAL A 99 18.69 0.02 14.78
N ILE A 100 19.70 0.60 15.44
CA ILE A 100 20.68 1.52 14.83
C ILE A 100 21.41 0.84 13.67
N GLY A 101 21.86 -0.41 13.86
CA GLY A 101 22.52 -1.19 12.81
C GLY A 101 21.63 -1.41 11.59
N THR A 102 20.34 -1.64 11.80
CA THR A 102 19.37 -1.80 10.69
C THR A 102 19.15 -0.48 9.95
N ILE A 103 19.02 0.64 10.68
CA ILE A 103 18.90 1.97 10.09
C ILE A 103 20.10 2.28 9.19
N ARG A 104 21.32 2.04 9.68
CA ARG A 104 22.55 2.28 8.92
C ARG A 104 22.62 1.41 7.67
N ARG A 105 22.34 0.11 7.78
CA ARG A 105 22.30 -0.80 6.62
C ARG A 105 21.32 -0.34 5.54
N ALA A 106 20.12 0.12 5.93
CA ALA A 106 19.14 0.62 4.97
C ALA A 106 19.61 1.92 4.29
N ALA A 107 20.24 2.82 5.02
CA ALA A 107 20.82 4.06 4.50
C ALA A 107 21.96 3.78 3.49
N ASP A 108 22.91 2.93 3.88
CA ASP A 108 24.06 2.54 3.06
C ASP A 108 23.62 1.85 1.77
N LYS A 109 22.68 0.89 1.88
CA LYS A 109 22.16 0.15 0.71
C LYS A 109 21.42 1.04 -0.29
N ALA A 110 20.80 2.10 0.19
CA ALA A 110 20.09 3.07 -0.64
C ALA A 110 21.00 4.19 -1.15
N ASP A 111 22.26 4.27 -0.72
CA ASP A 111 23.16 5.41 -0.94
C ASP A 111 22.44 6.74 -0.69
N ALA A 112 21.80 6.83 0.47
CA ALA A 112 20.88 7.91 0.80
C ALA A 112 21.60 9.08 1.49
N ASP A 113 21.40 10.30 0.96
CA ASP A 113 21.81 11.54 1.64
C ASP A 113 20.98 11.74 2.93
N VAL A 114 19.70 11.31 2.92
CA VAL A 114 18.78 11.44 4.06
C VAL A 114 17.93 10.17 4.20
N THR A 115 17.88 9.66 5.43
CA THR A 115 17.01 8.55 5.82
C THR A 115 15.89 9.05 6.72
N ILE A 116 14.64 8.88 6.30
CA ILE A 116 13.47 9.25 7.09
C ILE A 116 13.03 8.03 7.89
N ILE A 117 12.97 8.16 9.21
CA ILE A 117 12.60 7.09 10.12
C ILE A 117 11.28 7.46 10.78
N GLU A 118 10.25 6.66 10.56
CA GLU A 118 8.97 6.81 11.25
C GLU A 118 8.88 5.78 12.38
N ILE A 119 8.79 6.26 13.60
CA ILE A 119 8.54 5.44 14.78
C ILE A 119 7.03 5.44 15.06
N GLY A 120 6.39 4.29 14.90
CA GLY A 120 4.97 4.09 15.14
C GLY A 120 4.59 4.16 16.62
N GLY A 121 3.28 4.25 16.84
CA GLY A 121 2.71 4.39 18.18
C GLY A 121 2.69 5.84 18.67
N THR A 122 2.03 6.03 19.82
CA THR A 122 1.92 7.34 20.46
C THR A 122 3.08 7.55 21.44
N ILE A 123 3.61 8.77 21.51
CA ILE A 123 4.65 9.11 22.48
C ILE A 123 4.15 8.81 23.90
N GLY A 124 4.96 8.05 24.65
CA GLY A 124 4.66 7.62 26.03
C GLY A 124 4.12 6.20 26.15
N GLU A 125 3.93 5.49 25.04
CA GLU A 125 3.61 4.06 25.07
C GLU A 125 4.86 3.23 25.41
N TYR A 126 4.67 2.15 26.18
CA TYR A 126 5.76 1.24 26.56
C TYR A 126 6.43 0.58 25.36
N GLN A 127 5.66 0.30 24.32
CA GLN A 127 6.10 -0.51 23.19
C GLN A 127 7.09 0.20 22.27
N ASN A 128 7.14 1.54 22.24
CA ASN A 128 8.07 2.29 21.37
C ASN A 128 9.30 2.84 22.10
N ILE A 129 9.42 2.61 23.42
CA ILE A 129 10.48 3.22 24.25
C ILE A 129 11.89 2.83 23.79
N LEU A 130 12.11 1.59 23.34
CA LEU A 130 13.42 1.11 22.89
C LEU A 130 13.84 1.73 21.55
N PHE A 131 12.88 2.07 20.70
CA PHE A 131 13.13 2.79 19.45
C PHE A 131 13.45 4.26 19.70
N LEU A 132 12.78 4.88 20.68
CA LEU A 132 13.13 6.22 21.14
C LEU A 132 14.53 6.23 21.76
N GLU A 133 14.90 5.20 22.53
CA GLU A 133 16.24 5.05 23.08
C GLU A 133 17.29 4.92 21.96
N ALA A 134 17.03 4.11 20.92
CA ALA A 134 17.91 4.03 19.77
C ALA A 134 18.10 5.39 19.08
N ALA A 135 17.01 6.13 18.89
CA ALA A 135 17.05 7.48 18.30
C ALA A 135 17.84 8.47 19.17
N ARG A 136 17.64 8.42 20.49
CA ARG A 136 18.41 9.22 21.45
C ARG A 136 19.91 8.89 21.40
N MET A 137 20.27 7.60 21.33
CA MET A 137 21.66 7.16 21.21
C MET A 137 22.30 7.69 19.93
N MET A 138 21.61 7.59 18.78
CA MET A 138 22.10 8.14 17.50
C MET A 138 22.35 9.65 17.59
N LYS A 139 21.42 10.41 18.18
CA LYS A 139 21.58 11.86 18.37
C LYS A 139 22.76 12.20 19.30
N SER A 140 22.99 11.39 20.33
CA SER A 140 24.11 11.57 21.23
C SER A 140 25.48 11.27 20.58
N GLU A 141 25.51 10.30 19.66
CA GLU A 141 26.70 9.93 18.88
C GLU A 141 27.07 10.99 17.85
N ASP A 142 26.08 11.48 17.10
CA ASP A 142 26.26 12.52 16.09
C ASP A 142 25.11 13.54 16.13
N PRO A 143 25.26 14.61 16.92
CA PRO A 143 24.22 15.60 17.13
C PRO A 143 23.78 16.36 15.88
N ASP A 144 24.65 16.49 14.89
CA ASP A 144 24.38 17.29 13.70
C ASP A 144 23.72 16.49 12.57
N SER A 145 23.80 15.16 12.62
CA SER A 145 23.21 14.27 11.59
C SER A 145 21.78 13.80 11.89
N VAL A 146 21.24 14.03 13.09
CA VAL A 146 19.92 13.53 13.50
C VAL A 146 18.98 14.69 13.82
N LEU A 147 17.78 14.66 13.24
CA LEU A 147 16.68 15.59 13.54
C LEU A 147 15.45 14.86 14.06
N PHE A 148 14.75 15.47 15.00
CA PHE A 148 13.50 14.96 15.54
C PHE A 148 12.32 15.81 15.07
N VAL A 149 11.37 15.16 14.41
CA VAL A 149 10.10 15.76 13.98
C VAL A 149 8.96 15.12 14.78
N LEU A 150 8.35 15.91 15.66
CA LEU A 150 7.20 15.48 16.43
C LEU A 150 5.91 15.78 15.66
N VAL A 151 5.16 14.75 15.29
CA VAL A 151 3.83 14.89 14.67
C VAL A 151 2.79 14.90 15.78
N THR A 152 1.94 15.95 15.82
CA THR A 152 0.91 16.11 16.84
C THR A 152 -0.43 16.45 16.25
N TYR A 153 -1.51 16.30 17.03
CA TYR A 153 -2.86 16.71 16.66
C TYR A 153 -3.40 17.80 17.56
N LEU A 154 -4.00 18.83 16.96
CA LEU A 154 -4.64 19.94 17.66
C LEU A 154 -6.15 19.85 17.46
N PRO A 155 -6.90 19.30 18.41
CA PRO A 155 -8.34 19.15 18.29
C PRO A 155 -9.05 20.52 18.34
N ILE A 156 -10.14 20.63 17.59
CA ILE A 156 -11.07 21.74 17.61
C ILE A 156 -12.41 21.20 18.12
N PRO A 157 -12.67 21.23 19.45
CA PRO A 157 -13.95 20.72 19.98
C PRO A 157 -15.13 21.52 19.41
N ASN A 158 -16.11 20.83 18.82
CA ASN A 158 -17.24 21.42 18.10
C ASN A 158 -18.00 22.50 18.90
N LYS A 159 -18.19 22.28 20.23
CA LYS A 159 -18.90 23.25 21.10
C LYS A 159 -18.11 24.51 21.39
N ILE A 160 -16.79 24.51 21.24
CA ILE A 160 -15.92 25.62 21.63
C ILE A 160 -15.37 26.33 20.39
N GLY A 161 -15.20 25.61 19.28
CA GLY A 161 -14.69 26.16 18.01
C GLY A 161 -13.23 26.66 18.06
N GLU A 162 -12.55 26.48 19.20
CA GLU A 162 -11.17 26.92 19.39
C GLU A 162 -10.20 25.75 19.32
N MET A 163 -9.15 25.89 18.51
CA MET A 163 -8.06 24.92 18.41
C MET A 163 -7.26 24.84 19.72
N LYS A 164 -7.11 23.64 20.26
CA LYS A 164 -6.45 23.40 21.53
C LYS A 164 -4.99 22.94 21.33
N THR A 165 -4.04 23.67 21.92
CA THR A 165 -2.59 23.39 21.85
C THR A 165 -2.08 22.50 22.97
N LYS A 166 -2.88 22.22 24.00
CA LYS A 166 -2.46 21.42 25.17
C LYS A 166 -2.01 20.01 24.82
N PRO A 167 -2.70 19.23 23.94
CA PRO A 167 -2.24 17.90 23.56
C PRO A 167 -0.82 17.91 22.99
N THR A 168 -0.50 18.87 22.11
CA THR A 168 0.86 19.07 21.56
C THR A 168 1.89 19.36 22.66
N GLN A 169 1.53 20.22 23.63
CA GLN A 169 2.43 20.52 24.76
C GLN A 169 2.72 19.29 25.62
N TYR A 170 1.70 18.44 25.84
CA TYR A 170 1.90 17.17 26.58
C TYR A 170 2.74 16.19 25.79
N ALA A 171 2.49 16.02 24.48
CA ALA A 171 3.30 15.16 23.63
C ALA A 171 4.78 15.57 23.63
N ALA A 172 5.05 16.88 23.46
CA ALA A 172 6.43 17.40 23.53
C ALA A 172 7.07 17.15 24.90
N ARG A 173 6.35 17.39 25.99
CA ARG A 173 6.84 17.13 27.35
C ARG A 173 7.15 15.64 27.56
N THR A 174 6.30 14.74 27.06
CA THR A 174 6.51 13.30 27.17
C THR A 174 7.74 12.87 26.34
N LEU A 175 7.93 13.43 25.14
CA LEU A 175 9.14 13.21 24.34
C LEU A 175 10.40 13.67 25.08
N ASN A 176 10.35 14.84 25.73
CA ASN A 176 11.47 15.33 26.55
C ASN A 176 11.80 14.40 27.72
N SER A 177 10.81 13.72 28.31
CA SER A 177 11.07 12.73 29.37
C SER A 177 11.82 11.50 28.88
N ALA A 178 11.78 11.21 27.57
CA ALA A 178 12.63 10.20 26.92
C ALA A 178 14.02 10.72 26.53
N GLY A 179 14.40 11.95 26.96
CA GLY A 179 15.69 12.57 26.63
C GLY A 179 15.79 13.12 25.20
N ILE A 180 14.67 13.34 24.54
CA ILE A 180 14.60 13.81 23.15
C ILE A 180 13.91 15.17 23.09
N GLN A 181 14.58 16.16 22.49
CA GLN A 181 13.98 17.46 22.14
C GLN A 181 13.62 17.47 20.67
N ALA A 182 12.37 17.82 20.34
CA ALA A 182 11.96 17.98 18.96
C ALA A 182 12.67 19.19 18.31
N ASP A 183 13.15 19.01 17.08
CA ASP A 183 13.67 20.09 16.25
C ASP A 183 12.53 20.77 15.49
N PHE A 184 11.50 20.01 15.10
CA PHE A 184 10.31 20.48 14.42
C PHE A 184 9.04 19.86 15.02
N ILE A 185 7.94 20.60 14.98
CA ILE A 185 6.61 20.09 15.30
C ILE A 185 5.72 20.23 14.08
N VAL A 186 5.28 19.10 13.52
CA VAL A 186 4.24 19.06 12.48
C VAL A 186 2.87 18.98 13.17
N ALA A 187 2.19 20.08 13.18
CA ALA A 187 0.96 20.28 13.91
C ALA A 187 -0.27 20.03 13.01
N ARG A 188 -0.84 18.83 13.09
CA ARG A 188 -2.05 18.45 12.37
C ARG A 188 -3.29 19.07 13.02
N ALA A 189 -4.16 19.62 12.21
CA ALA A 189 -5.44 20.19 12.65
C ALA A 189 -6.44 20.23 11.49
N GLU A 190 -7.73 20.37 11.80
CA GLU A 190 -8.78 20.59 10.80
C GLU A 190 -8.50 21.84 9.92
N ARG A 191 -7.91 22.89 10.52
CA ARG A 191 -7.65 24.20 9.88
C ARG A 191 -6.19 24.58 10.01
N PRO A 192 -5.68 25.48 9.12
CA PRO A 192 -4.32 26.01 9.26
C PRO A 192 -4.10 26.70 10.61
N LEU A 193 -2.85 26.60 11.12
CA LEU A 193 -2.43 27.34 12.30
C LEU A 193 -2.21 28.83 11.95
N ASP A 194 -2.64 29.70 12.86
CA ASP A 194 -2.25 31.12 12.85
C ASP A 194 -0.93 31.34 13.61
N ASP A 195 -0.32 32.51 13.41
CA ASP A 195 0.97 32.87 14.02
C ASP A 195 0.91 32.84 15.55
N ARG A 196 -0.18 33.30 16.15
CA ARG A 196 -0.38 33.27 17.61
C ARG A 196 -0.33 31.85 18.18
N ARG A 197 -0.87 30.87 17.46
CA ARG A 197 -0.81 29.47 17.87
C ARG A 197 0.55 28.86 17.65
N LYS A 198 1.22 29.22 16.54
CA LYS A 198 2.62 28.83 16.29
C LYS A 198 3.53 29.34 17.43
N GLU A 199 3.44 30.60 17.79
CA GLU A 199 4.19 31.19 18.92
C GLU A 199 3.91 30.48 20.25
N LYS A 200 2.62 30.23 20.57
CA LYS A 200 2.24 29.55 21.80
C LYS A 200 2.80 28.13 21.89
N ILE A 201 2.80 27.37 20.79
CA ILE A 201 3.41 26.04 20.73
C ILE A 201 4.92 26.17 20.87
N ALA A 202 5.54 27.08 20.15
CA ALA A 202 6.98 27.31 20.14
C ALA A 202 7.52 27.59 21.55
N ILE A 203 6.91 28.52 22.27
CA ILE A 203 7.27 28.86 23.66
C ILE A 203 7.10 27.64 24.57
N SER A 204 5.94 26.95 24.48
CA SER A 204 5.63 25.84 25.38
C SER A 204 6.44 24.57 25.12
N CYS A 205 6.96 24.41 23.91
CA CYS A 205 7.74 23.24 23.50
C CYS A 205 9.24 23.55 23.33
N SER A 206 9.68 24.77 23.66
CA SER A 206 11.09 25.21 23.59
C SER A 206 11.71 25.07 22.20
N ILE A 207 10.95 25.45 21.16
CA ILE A 207 11.41 25.50 19.76
C ILE A 207 11.16 26.91 19.17
N ARG A 208 11.66 27.16 17.96
CA ARG A 208 11.40 28.42 17.27
C ARG A 208 10.02 28.39 16.59
N PRO A 209 9.30 29.53 16.44
CA PRO A 209 8.02 29.59 15.76
C PRO A 209 8.06 29.02 14.33
N GLU A 210 9.16 29.24 13.59
CA GLU A 210 9.37 28.75 12.23
C GLU A 210 9.53 27.21 12.16
N ALA A 211 9.83 26.57 13.30
CA ALA A 211 9.91 25.11 13.43
C ALA A 211 8.53 24.47 13.72
N VAL A 212 7.48 25.27 13.89
CA VAL A 212 6.09 24.80 14.00
C VAL A 212 5.43 24.82 12.62
N ILE A 213 5.30 23.64 12.02
CA ILE A 213 4.79 23.44 10.67
C ILE A 213 3.29 23.17 10.72
N SER A 214 2.52 23.97 9.99
CA SER A 214 1.06 23.78 9.88
C SER A 214 0.73 22.64 8.92
N ALA A 215 -0.03 21.66 9.40
CA ALA A 215 -0.48 20.50 8.63
C ALA A 215 -2.02 20.38 8.67
N PRO A 216 -2.75 21.28 8.00
CA PRO A 216 -4.20 21.23 7.97
C PRO A 216 -4.72 20.02 7.20
N ASP A 217 -5.95 19.61 7.49
CA ASP A 217 -6.65 18.60 6.70
C ASP A 217 -6.78 19.05 5.24
N VAL A 218 -6.66 18.11 4.33
CA VAL A 218 -6.62 18.36 2.88
C VAL A 218 -7.59 17.44 2.16
N GLU A 219 -8.17 17.92 1.04
CA GLU A 219 -9.00 17.06 0.17
C GLU A 219 -8.18 15.94 -0.49
N SER A 220 -6.92 16.20 -0.77
CA SER A 220 -6.00 15.26 -1.38
C SER A 220 -4.69 15.21 -0.62
N ILE A 221 -4.27 14.00 -0.24
CA ILE A 221 -2.97 13.79 0.42
C ILE A 221 -1.80 14.31 -0.42
N TYR A 222 -1.97 14.45 -1.73
CA TYR A 222 -0.95 14.99 -2.65
C TYR A 222 -0.73 16.50 -2.51
N ASP A 223 -1.58 17.22 -1.76
CA ASP A 223 -1.35 18.61 -1.38
C ASP A 223 -0.31 18.75 -0.26
N VAL A 224 -0.10 17.72 0.55
CA VAL A 224 0.75 17.79 1.76
C VAL A 224 2.17 18.27 1.46
N PRO A 225 2.90 17.75 0.44
CA PRO A 225 4.23 18.26 0.10
C PRO A 225 4.23 19.76 -0.25
N ILE A 226 3.19 20.23 -0.94
CA ILE A 226 3.04 21.64 -1.33
C ILE A 226 2.78 22.51 -0.09
N ASN A 227 1.96 22.03 0.85
CA ASN A 227 1.68 22.75 2.09
C ASN A 227 2.92 22.87 2.97
N PHE A 228 3.74 21.85 3.07
CA PHE A 228 4.98 21.91 3.84
C PHE A 228 6.00 22.90 3.27
N GLU A 229 6.02 23.08 1.95
CA GLU A 229 6.88 24.08 1.31
C GLU A 229 6.38 25.53 1.53
N LYS A 230 5.11 25.77 1.89
CA LYS A 230 4.64 27.10 2.31
C LYS A 230 5.30 27.54 3.62
N ASP A 231 5.56 26.59 4.52
CA ASP A 231 6.28 26.82 5.77
C ASP A 231 7.81 26.60 5.60
N GLN A 232 8.33 26.47 4.37
CA GLN A 232 9.74 26.32 4.02
C GLN A 232 10.42 25.15 4.76
N LEU A 233 9.68 24.04 5.00
CA LEU A 233 10.18 22.92 5.80
C LEU A 233 11.45 22.30 5.20
N SER A 234 11.54 22.17 3.86
CA SER A 234 12.74 21.58 3.25
C SER A 234 13.98 22.45 3.48
N ASP A 235 13.89 23.79 3.36
CA ASP A 235 14.99 24.71 3.62
C ASP A 235 15.44 24.67 5.08
N ALA A 236 14.47 24.60 6.01
CA ALA A 236 14.74 24.50 7.44
C ALA A 236 15.45 23.18 7.80
N ILE A 237 15.05 22.04 7.20
CA ILE A 237 15.71 20.74 7.39
C ILE A 237 17.14 20.80 6.83
N LEU A 238 17.33 21.31 5.61
CA LEU A 238 18.66 21.42 5.00
C LEU A 238 19.61 22.27 5.84
N ALA A 239 19.12 23.40 6.35
CA ALA A 239 19.92 24.28 7.22
C ALA A 239 20.37 23.58 8.51
N ARG A 240 19.47 22.80 9.13
CA ARG A 240 19.76 22.07 10.39
C ARG A 240 20.71 20.89 10.20
N LEU A 241 20.65 20.22 9.03
CA LEU A 241 21.55 19.11 8.68
C LEU A 241 22.81 19.58 7.94
N HIS A 242 23.02 20.89 7.78
CA HIS A 242 24.14 21.46 7.03
C HIS A 242 24.25 20.94 5.58
N LEU A 243 23.11 20.53 4.99
CA LEU A 243 23.04 20.03 3.62
C LEU A 243 22.79 21.16 2.63
N LYS A 244 23.33 21.02 1.42
CA LYS A 244 23.14 21.98 0.32
C LYS A 244 22.06 21.46 -0.64
N SER A 245 21.15 22.34 -1.05
CA SER A 245 20.24 22.05 -2.14
C SER A 245 21.03 21.90 -3.45
N ARG A 246 20.82 20.80 -4.15
CA ARG A 246 21.40 20.54 -5.50
C ARG A 246 20.43 20.95 -6.61
N LYS A 247 19.15 21.08 -6.26
CA LYS A 247 18.06 21.33 -7.20
C LYS A 247 16.87 21.93 -6.42
N THR A 248 16.00 22.66 -7.11
CA THR A 248 14.73 23.12 -6.53
C THR A 248 13.64 22.83 -7.56
N ASP A 249 13.01 21.67 -7.51
CA ASP A 249 12.06 21.25 -8.53
C ASP A 249 10.92 20.41 -7.95
N LEU A 250 9.92 21.09 -7.41
CA LEU A 250 8.62 20.51 -7.09
C LEU A 250 7.58 20.77 -8.20
N ALA A 251 8.00 21.40 -9.30
CA ALA A 251 7.09 21.92 -10.33
C ALA A 251 6.23 20.84 -10.98
N LEU A 252 6.81 19.67 -11.28
CA LEU A 252 6.06 18.54 -11.85
C LEU A 252 4.95 18.06 -10.90
N TRP A 253 5.25 17.98 -9.60
CA TRP A 253 4.28 17.60 -8.58
C TRP A 253 3.17 18.66 -8.44
N GLN A 254 3.54 19.93 -8.33
CA GLN A 254 2.61 21.06 -8.26
C GLN A 254 1.69 21.11 -9.47
N LYS A 255 2.26 20.96 -10.68
CA LYS A 255 1.50 20.89 -11.93
C LYS A 255 0.47 19.77 -11.89
N LYS A 256 0.88 18.56 -11.48
CA LYS A 256 -0.02 17.40 -11.43
C LYS A 256 -1.15 17.60 -10.42
N VAL A 257 -0.85 18.10 -9.24
CA VAL A 257 -1.85 18.42 -8.22
C VAL A 257 -2.82 19.51 -8.71
N ALA A 258 -2.31 20.55 -9.37
CA ALA A 258 -3.15 21.59 -9.96
C ALA A 258 -4.07 21.07 -11.09
N GLU A 259 -3.58 20.12 -11.92
CA GLU A 259 -4.39 19.43 -12.92
C GLU A 259 -5.54 18.65 -12.26
N VAL A 260 -5.24 17.89 -11.21
CA VAL A 260 -6.26 17.11 -10.46
C VAL A 260 -7.37 18.00 -9.91
N LYS A 261 -7.04 19.16 -9.34
CA LYS A 261 -8.03 20.11 -8.78
C LYS A 261 -8.98 20.70 -9.84
N ARG A 262 -8.57 20.74 -11.10
CA ARG A 262 -9.38 21.27 -12.21
C ARG A 262 -10.32 20.25 -12.84
N LEU A 263 -10.24 18.98 -12.44
CA LEU A 263 -11.07 17.92 -13.01
C LEU A 263 -12.54 18.11 -12.67
N LYS A 264 -13.40 18.02 -13.70
CA LYS A 264 -14.86 18.21 -13.57
C LYS A 264 -15.66 16.96 -13.97
N ARG A 265 -15.07 16.08 -14.80
CA ARG A 265 -15.77 14.90 -15.31
C ARG A 265 -15.46 13.71 -14.42
N ASN A 266 -16.49 12.97 -14.03
CA ASN A 266 -16.35 11.81 -13.17
C ASN A 266 -16.19 10.52 -13.96
N VAL A 267 -15.67 9.48 -13.29
CA VAL A 267 -15.74 8.08 -13.69
C VAL A 267 -16.22 7.28 -12.48
N LYS A 268 -17.29 6.51 -12.65
CA LYS A 268 -17.94 5.74 -11.58
C LYS A 268 -17.45 4.31 -11.59
N ILE A 269 -16.78 3.89 -10.54
CA ILE A 269 -16.24 2.53 -10.41
C ILE A 269 -16.88 1.84 -9.20
N ALA A 270 -17.50 0.69 -9.44
CA ALA A 270 -17.89 -0.21 -8.36
C ALA A 270 -16.70 -1.07 -7.97
N VAL A 271 -16.40 -1.11 -6.68
CA VAL A 271 -15.44 -2.06 -6.10
C VAL A 271 -16.23 -3.10 -5.31
N VAL A 272 -16.28 -4.33 -5.85
CA VAL A 272 -17.08 -5.42 -5.28
C VAL A 272 -16.18 -6.31 -4.44
N GLY A 273 -16.38 -6.31 -3.13
CA GLY A 273 -15.53 -7.04 -2.18
C GLY A 273 -16.26 -7.43 -0.90
N LYS A 274 -15.53 -7.72 0.18
CA LYS A 274 -16.10 -8.26 1.41
C LYS A 274 -15.64 -7.62 2.73
N TYR A 275 -14.66 -6.73 2.70
CA TYR A 275 -14.08 -6.14 3.92
C TYR A 275 -14.46 -4.67 4.12
N PHE A 276 -15.61 -4.23 3.59
CA PHE A 276 -15.96 -2.82 3.57
C PHE A 276 -16.67 -2.32 4.83
N LYS A 277 -17.29 -3.22 5.61
CA LYS A 277 -18.03 -2.84 6.82
C LYS A 277 -17.43 -3.55 8.04
N THR A 278 -16.89 -2.77 8.97
CA THR A 278 -16.71 -3.14 10.37
C THR A 278 -17.66 -2.26 11.20
N GLY A 279 -18.83 -2.79 11.54
CA GLY A 279 -19.89 -1.98 12.14
C GLY A 279 -20.40 -0.90 11.20
N ASP A 280 -20.45 0.36 11.68
CA ASP A 280 -20.97 1.51 10.93
C ASP A 280 -19.92 2.20 10.04
N PHE A 281 -18.67 1.70 9.97
CA PHE A 281 -17.58 2.32 9.24
C PHE A 281 -17.16 1.52 8.01
N VAL A 282 -16.82 2.24 6.92
CA VAL A 282 -16.16 1.67 5.74
C VAL A 282 -14.65 1.73 5.98
N LEU A 283 -14.00 0.57 6.06
CA LEU A 283 -12.54 0.48 6.17
C LEU A 283 -11.90 0.72 4.80
N SER A 284 -11.65 1.99 4.48
CA SER A 284 -10.90 2.38 3.29
C SER A 284 -9.46 1.84 3.30
N ASP A 285 -8.88 1.72 4.49
CA ASP A 285 -7.48 1.36 4.67
C ASP A 285 -7.15 -0.08 4.28
N ALA A 286 -8.14 -0.99 4.31
CA ALA A 286 -7.97 -2.37 3.86
C ALA A 286 -7.63 -2.52 2.36
N TYR A 287 -7.87 -1.46 1.56
CA TYR A 287 -7.65 -1.45 0.11
C TYR A 287 -7.02 -0.13 -0.37
N ILE A 288 -6.19 0.49 0.46
CA ILE A 288 -5.64 1.82 0.16
C ILE A 288 -4.85 1.85 -1.15
N SER A 289 -4.10 0.81 -1.49
CA SER A 289 -3.34 0.73 -2.74
C SER A 289 -4.26 0.64 -3.96
N VAL A 290 -5.39 -0.08 -3.87
CA VAL A 290 -6.40 -0.13 -4.94
C VAL A 290 -7.06 1.24 -5.13
N ILE A 291 -7.44 1.90 -4.02
CA ILE A 291 -8.03 3.24 -4.04
C ILE A 291 -7.10 4.24 -4.71
N GLU A 292 -5.85 4.30 -4.28
CA GLU A 292 -4.89 5.24 -4.82
C GLU A 292 -4.56 4.93 -6.28
N SER A 293 -4.48 3.65 -6.68
CA SER A 293 -4.26 3.26 -8.07
C SER A 293 -5.41 3.66 -8.99
N LEU A 294 -6.65 3.51 -8.53
CA LEU A 294 -7.83 4.00 -9.25
C LEU A 294 -7.82 5.53 -9.38
N LYS A 295 -7.46 6.25 -8.32
CA LYS A 295 -7.28 7.71 -8.34
C LYS A 295 -6.19 8.12 -9.32
N HIS A 296 -5.00 7.53 -9.27
CA HIS A 296 -3.91 7.83 -10.18
C HIS A 296 -4.31 7.65 -11.64
N ALA A 297 -4.95 6.52 -11.95
CA ALA A 297 -5.39 6.21 -13.30
C ALA A 297 -6.54 7.12 -13.77
N ALA A 298 -7.48 7.46 -12.89
CA ALA A 298 -8.56 8.39 -13.20
C ALA A 298 -8.01 9.79 -13.49
N TYR A 299 -7.11 10.31 -12.66
CA TYR A 299 -6.47 11.60 -12.86
C TYR A 299 -5.69 11.67 -14.18
N ALA A 300 -4.96 10.61 -14.52
CA ALA A 300 -4.23 10.52 -15.79
C ALA A 300 -5.16 10.45 -17.01
N ASN A 301 -6.39 9.94 -16.84
CA ASN A 301 -7.44 9.94 -17.86
C ASN A 301 -8.34 11.19 -17.81
N HIS A 302 -7.93 12.23 -17.08
CA HIS A 302 -8.68 13.47 -16.90
C HIS A 302 -10.10 13.27 -16.34
N ARG A 303 -10.21 12.40 -15.33
CA ARG A 303 -11.45 12.10 -14.61
C ARG A 303 -11.27 12.22 -13.10
N LYS A 304 -12.34 12.61 -12.40
CA LYS A 304 -12.45 12.50 -10.95
C LYS A 304 -13.08 11.12 -10.63
N PRO A 305 -12.43 10.26 -9.84
CA PRO A 305 -12.99 8.96 -9.51
C PRO A 305 -14.13 9.08 -8.50
N GLU A 306 -15.25 8.42 -8.78
CA GLU A 306 -16.32 8.13 -7.83
C GLU A 306 -16.30 6.63 -7.56
N LEU A 307 -15.84 6.25 -6.36
CA LEU A 307 -15.70 4.86 -5.96
C LEU A 307 -16.88 4.46 -5.06
N THR A 308 -17.56 3.38 -5.42
CA THR A 308 -18.65 2.80 -4.61
C THR A 308 -18.26 1.40 -4.18
N TRP A 309 -18.33 1.16 -2.88
CA TRP A 309 -18.03 -0.13 -2.27
C TRP A 309 -19.30 -0.95 -2.16
N ILE A 310 -19.26 -2.18 -2.70
CA ILE A 310 -20.41 -3.09 -2.70
C ILE A 310 -20.00 -4.39 -2.02
N ASP A 311 -20.71 -4.77 -0.95
CA ASP A 311 -20.51 -6.08 -0.31
C ASP A 311 -21.07 -7.18 -1.21
N SER A 312 -20.21 -8.07 -1.66
CA SER A 312 -20.59 -9.16 -2.57
C SER A 312 -21.64 -10.12 -1.97
N THR A 313 -21.76 -10.21 -0.65
CA THR A 313 -22.78 -11.04 -0.01
C THR A 313 -24.20 -10.53 -0.27
N GLU A 314 -24.36 -9.25 -0.59
CA GLU A 314 -25.66 -8.68 -0.95
C GLU A 314 -26.17 -9.25 -2.27
N TYR A 315 -25.28 -9.64 -3.18
CA TYR A 315 -25.65 -10.28 -4.46
C TYR A 315 -25.99 -11.78 -4.29
N GLU A 316 -25.44 -12.44 -3.26
CA GLU A 316 -25.83 -13.80 -2.91
C GLU A 316 -27.26 -13.83 -2.36
N GLN A 317 -27.63 -12.83 -1.56
CA GLN A 317 -28.94 -12.70 -0.93
C GLN A 317 -30.02 -12.25 -1.92
N ASP A 318 -29.70 -11.29 -2.79
CA ASP A 318 -30.61 -10.76 -3.82
C ASP A 318 -29.87 -10.54 -5.14
N PRO A 319 -29.85 -11.56 -6.03
CA PRO A 319 -29.23 -11.42 -7.35
C PRO A 319 -29.86 -10.36 -8.26
N LYS A 320 -31.08 -9.87 -7.96
CA LYS A 320 -31.70 -8.79 -8.75
C LYS A 320 -30.92 -7.47 -8.62
N ARG A 321 -30.23 -7.27 -7.51
CA ARG A 321 -29.38 -6.10 -7.25
C ARG A 321 -28.20 -5.98 -8.22
N LEU A 322 -27.78 -7.05 -8.89
CA LEU A 322 -26.76 -6.99 -9.94
C LEU A 322 -27.05 -5.91 -11.00
N ARG A 323 -28.32 -5.55 -11.19
CA ARG A 323 -28.72 -4.49 -12.15
C ARG A 323 -28.10 -3.13 -11.82
N GLU A 324 -27.80 -2.84 -10.55
CA GLU A 324 -27.13 -1.60 -10.14
C GLU A 324 -25.74 -1.44 -10.75
N LEU A 325 -25.04 -2.56 -11.07
CA LEU A 325 -23.75 -2.54 -11.76
C LEU A 325 -23.81 -1.87 -13.15
N HIS A 326 -25.00 -1.78 -13.73
CA HIS A 326 -25.20 -1.07 -15.01
C HIS A 326 -24.93 0.44 -14.87
N ASP A 327 -25.08 1.01 -13.69
CA ASP A 327 -24.91 2.44 -13.42
C ASP A 327 -23.45 2.87 -13.22
N PHE A 328 -22.54 1.91 -13.22
CA PHE A 328 -21.10 2.15 -13.13
C PHE A 328 -20.43 2.08 -14.50
N ASP A 329 -19.34 2.82 -14.65
CA ASP A 329 -18.54 2.83 -15.87
C ASP A 329 -17.60 1.62 -15.94
N GLY A 330 -17.23 1.06 -14.78
CA GLY A 330 -16.42 -0.14 -14.64
C GLY A 330 -16.59 -0.80 -13.28
N VAL A 331 -16.22 -2.08 -13.21
CA VAL A 331 -16.27 -2.90 -11.97
C VAL A 331 -14.88 -3.45 -11.70
N LEU A 332 -14.42 -3.32 -10.46
CA LEU A 332 -13.18 -3.91 -9.97
C LEU A 332 -13.49 -4.91 -8.86
N ILE A 333 -12.88 -6.10 -8.94
CA ILE A 333 -12.88 -7.07 -7.85
C ILE A 333 -11.45 -7.21 -7.33
N PRO A 334 -11.17 -6.73 -6.10
CA PRO A 334 -9.84 -6.75 -5.52
C PRO A 334 -9.42 -8.13 -5.05
N GLY A 335 -8.17 -8.25 -4.65
CA GLY A 335 -7.62 -9.39 -3.92
C GLY A 335 -8.42 -9.73 -2.66
N GLY A 336 -8.26 -10.94 -2.16
CA GLY A 336 -8.91 -11.45 -0.97
C GLY A 336 -8.68 -12.94 -0.80
N PHE A 337 -9.33 -13.54 0.18
CA PHE A 337 -9.24 -14.97 0.49
C PHE A 337 -10.52 -15.46 1.20
N GLY A 338 -10.68 -16.80 1.27
CA GLY A 338 -11.77 -17.47 2.00
C GLY A 338 -13.14 -17.44 1.31
N ALA A 339 -14.10 -18.16 1.85
CA ALA A 339 -15.34 -18.53 1.17
C ALA A 339 -16.45 -17.45 1.17
N ARG A 340 -16.43 -16.48 2.11
CA ARG A 340 -17.51 -15.48 2.24
C ARG A 340 -17.61 -14.59 1.00
N GLY A 341 -18.79 -14.45 0.43
CA GLY A 341 -19.10 -13.55 -0.68
C GLY A 341 -18.52 -13.98 -2.04
N VAL A 342 -18.12 -15.23 -2.17
CA VAL A 342 -17.53 -15.80 -3.39
C VAL A 342 -18.54 -15.88 -4.51
N GLU A 343 -19.70 -16.48 -4.26
CA GLU A 343 -20.73 -16.64 -5.29
C GLU A 343 -21.28 -15.28 -5.74
N GLY A 344 -21.43 -14.32 -4.83
CA GLY A 344 -21.83 -12.96 -5.17
C GLY A 344 -20.82 -12.26 -6.09
N LYS A 345 -19.51 -12.48 -5.89
CA LYS A 345 -18.47 -11.97 -6.82
C LYS A 345 -18.56 -12.67 -8.17
N ILE A 346 -18.74 -14.00 -8.21
CA ILE A 346 -18.90 -14.76 -9.45
C ILE A 346 -20.11 -14.26 -10.24
N LEU A 347 -21.26 -14.01 -9.57
CA LEU A 347 -22.44 -13.41 -10.19
C LEU A 347 -22.16 -12.01 -10.76
N ALA A 348 -21.43 -11.18 -10.05
CA ALA A 348 -21.03 -9.84 -10.52
C ALA A 348 -20.11 -9.94 -11.74
N ILE A 349 -19.17 -10.88 -11.78
CA ILE A 349 -18.27 -11.14 -12.91
C ILE A 349 -19.08 -11.59 -14.14
N GLU A 350 -19.99 -12.55 -13.96
CA GLU A 350 -20.88 -13.02 -15.02
C GLU A 350 -21.69 -11.87 -15.60
N TYR A 351 -22.26 -11.03 -14.72
CA TYR A 351 -23.03 -9.86 -15.16
C TYR A 351 -22.17 -8.89 -15.96
N CYS A 352 -20.95 -8.58 -15.50
CA CYS A 352 -20.02 -7.71 -16.23
C CYS A 352 -19.65 -8.29 -17.59
N ARG A 353 -19.35 -9.58 -17.68
CA ARG A 353 -19.05 -10.27 -18.94
C ARG A 353 -20.22 -10.19 -19.92
N LYS A 354 -21.43 -10.57 -19.49
CA LYS A 354 -22.65 -10.56 -20.33
C LYS A 354 -23.08 -9.16 -20.75
N LYS A 355 -22.93 -8.16 -19.87
CA LYS A 355 -23.34 -6.76 -20.12
C LYS A 355 -22.21 -5.89 -20.69
N ARG A 356 -21.04 -6.49 -20.97
CA ARG A 356 -19.87 -5.82 -21.53
C ARG A 356 -19.45 -4.59 -20.70
N ILE A 357 -19.55 -4.69 -19.34
CA ILE A 357 -19.09 -3.67 -18.41
C ILE A 357 -17.60 -3.87 -18.20
N PRO A 358 -16.73 -2.87 -18.41
CA PRO A 358 -15.31 -2.98 -18.13
C PRO A 358 -15.05 -3.61 -16.76
N TYR A 359 -14.32 -4.72 -16.76
CA TYR A 359 -14.03 -5.54 -15.60
C TYR A 359 -12.53 -5.64 -15.35
N PHE A 360 -12.11 -5.44 -14.10
CA PHE A 360 -10.74 -5.65 -13.67
C PHE A 360 -10.70 -6.51 -12.41
N GLY A 361 -10.14 -7.72 -12.50
CA GLY A 361 -9.98 -8.65 -11.38
C GLY A 361 -8.53 -8.71 -10.92
N ILE A 362 -8.28 -8.48 -9.63
CA ILE A 362 -6.94 -8.53 -9.03
C ILE A 362 -6.82 -9.77 -8.16
N CYS A 363 -5.78 -10.58 -8.35
CA CYS A 363 -5.45 -11.78 -7.57
C CYS A 363 -6.67 -12.70 -7.45
N TYR A 364 -7.37 -12.67 -6.33
CA TYR A 364 -8.61 -13.44 -6.15
C TYR A 364 -9.69 -13.10 -7.17
N GLY A 365 -9.76 -11.83 -7.61
CA GLY A 365 -10.67 -11.40 -8.67
C GLY A 365 -10.39 -12.10 -10.01
N MET A 366 -9.13 -12.31 -10.38
CA MET A 366 -8.78 -13.12 -11.55
C MET A 366 -9.19 -14.59 -11.35
N GLN A 367 -8.90 -15.18 -10.21
CA GLN A 367 -9.23 -16.58 -9.91
C GLN A 367 -10.74 -16.82 -10.04
N LEU A 368 -11.55 -15.92 -9.48
CA LEU A 368 -13.00 -16.00 -9.59
C LEU A 368 -13.51 -15.78 -11.03
N ALA A 369 -12.84 -14.96 -11.84
CA ALA A 369 -13.17 -14.81 -13.26
C ALA A 369 -12.86 -16.09 -14.05
N VAL A 370 -11.79 -16.80 -13.73
CA VAL A 370 -11.48 -18.11 -14.30
C VAL A 370 -12.54 -19.15 -13.90
N ILE A 371 -12.97 -19.16 -12.64
CA ILE A 371 -14.03 -20.03 -12.13
C ILE A 371 -15.35 -19.74 -12.85
N GLU A 372 -15.74 -18.47 -12.97
CA GLU A 372 -16.95 -18.05 -13.70
C GLU A 372 -16.92 -18.56 -15.13
N TYR A 373 -15.81 -18.34 -15.81
CA TYR A 373 -15.64 -18.75 -17.21
C TYR A 373 -15.66 -20.27 -17.36
N ALA A 374 -15.01 -20.99 -16.44
CA ALA A 374 -15.02 -22.45 -16.40
C ALA A 374 -16.45 -23.00 -16.26
N ARG A 375 -17.24 -22.46 -15.33
CA ARG A 375 -18.63 -22.91 -15.09
C ARG A 375 -19.56 -22.64 -16.28
N HIS A 376 -19.53 -21.43 -16.79
CA HIS A 376 -20.58 -20.96 -17.71
C HIS A 376 -20.20 -21.09 -19.19
N ILE A 377 -18.92 -21.03 -19.53
CA ILE A 377 -18.47 -21.08 -20.92
C ILE A 377 -17.76 -22.40 -21.24
N ALA A 378 -16.75 -22.80 -20.47
CA ALA A 378 -16.02 -24.05 -20.72
C ALA A 378 -16.75 -25.31 -20.25
N LYS A 379 -17.94 -25.16 -19.61
CA LYS A 379 -18.83 -26.27 -19.24
C LYS A 379 -18.26 -27.24 -18.22
N PHE A 380 -17.55 -26.72 -17.22
CA PHE A 380 -17.14 -27.45 -16.03
C PHE A 380 -18.11 -27.11 -14.86
N PRO A 381 -19.23 -27.83 -14.70
CA PRO A 381 -20.22 -27.52 -13.68
C PRO A 381 -19.58 -27.67 -12.29
N GLY A 382 -19.87 -26.75 -11.38
CA GLY A 382 -19.32 -26.77 -10.03
C GLY A 382 -17.81 -26.46 -9.94
N ALA A 383 -17.15 -26.03 -11.01
CA ALA A 383 -15.75 -25.62 -10.98
C ALA A 383 -15.48 -24.62 -9.85
N ASN A 384 -14.41 -24.81 -9.10
CA ASN A 384 -14.13 -24.01 -7.91
C ASN A 384 -12.62 -23.90 -7.62
N THR A 385 -12.27 -23.17 -6.58
CA THR A 385 -10.95 -23.20 -5.96
C THR A 385 -10.94 -24.17 -4.80
N THR A 386 -9.84 -24.91 -4.63
CA THR A 386 -9.64 -25.80 -3.47
C THR A 386 -9.52 -25.03 -2.14
N GLU A 387 -9.40 -23.72 -2.18
CA GLU A 387 -9.48 -22.84 -1.01
C GLU A 387 -10.90 -22.82 -0.39
N VAL A 388 -11.92 -22.82 -1.25
CA VAL A 388 -13.34 -22.72 -0.85
C VAL A 388 -13.97 -24.09 -0.73
N ASP A 389 -13.70 -24.97 -1.68
CA ASP A 389 -14.19 -26.34 -1.72
C ASP A 389 -13.05 -27.31 -2.04
N SER A 390 -12.48 -27.90 -0.99
CA SER A 390 -11.37 -28.84 -1.10
C SER A 390 -11.74 -30.17 -1.80
N LYS A 391 -13.05 -30.43 -2.03
CA LYS A 391 -13.60 -31.63 -2.66
C LYS A 391 -14.19 -31.36 -4.04
N THR A 392 -14.05 -30.16 -4.59
CA THR A 392 -14.58 -29.83 -5.90
C THR A 392 -14.10 -30.83 -6.97
N GLU A 393 -15.02 -31.28 -7.83
CA GLU A 393 -14.69 -32.18 -8.96
C GLU A 393 -13.84 -31.47 -10.02
N HIS A 394 -13.96 -30.15 -10.11
CA HIS A 394 -13.21 -29.34 -11.07
C HIS A 394 -12.39 -28.25 -10.37
N PRO A 395 -11.22 -28.58 -9.78
CA PRO A 395 -10.34 -27.64 -9.12
C PRO A 395 -9.57 -26.78 -10.14
N VAL A 396 -10.27 -25.83 -10.78
CA VAL A 396 -9.69 -24.95 -11.80
C VAL A 396 -8.71 -23.94 -11.20
N ILE A 397 -8.83 -23.70 -9.89
CA ILE A 397 -7.86 -22.96 -9.08
C ILE A 397 -7.41 -23.88 -7.95
N ASP A 398 -6.10 -24.07 -7.82
CA ASP A 398 -5.53 -25.01 -6.88
C ASP A 398 -4.15 -24.58 -6.34
N ILE A 399 -3.70 -25.22 -5.28
CA ILE A 399 -2.35 -25.04 -4.75
C ILE A 399 -1.36 -25.85 -5.58
N LEU A 400 -0.23 -25.24 -5.92
CA LEU A 400 0.85 -25.96 -6.57
C LEU A 400 1.39 -27.11 -5.71
N PRO A 401 1.75 -28.25 -6.31
CA PRO A 401 2.22 -29.44 -5.56
C PRO A 401 3.35 -29.15 -4.58
N GLU A 402 4.30 -28.30 -4.97
CA GLU A 402 5.44 -27.89 -4.14
C GLU A 402 5.02 -27.15 -2.87
N GLN A 403 3.97 -26.35 -2.95
CA GLN A 403 3.42 -25.61 -1.80
C GLN A 403 2.61 -26.51 -0.86
N ARG A 404 2.00 -27.58 -1.37
CA ARG A 404 1.29 -28.56 -0.52
C ARG A 404 2.21 -29.25 0.49
N VAL A 405 3.45 -29.54 0.11
CA VAL A 405 4.46 -30.16 1.00
C VAL A 405 4.82 -29.22 2.15
N GLN A 406 4.93 -27.92 1.89
CA GLN A 406 5.25 -26.93 2.92
C GLN A 406 4.07 -26.67 3.87
N LEU A 407 2.83 -26.67 3.36
CA LEU A 407 1.61 -26.55 4.18
C LEU A 407 1.46 -27.74 5.15
N ALA A 408 1.79 -28.95 4.71
CA ALA A 408 1.78 -30.13 5.58
C ALA A 408 2.73 -29.99 6.78
N LYS A 409 3.78 -29.19 6.66
CA LYS A 409 4.74 -28.86 7.73
C LYS A 409 4.29 -27.68 8.61
N LYS A 410 3.06 -27.15 8.44
CA LYS A 410 2.51 -25.96 9.13
C LYS A 410 3.37 -24.70 8.97
N ALA A 411 4.15 -24.60 7.91
CA ALA A 411 5.00 -23.44 7.61
C ALA A 411 4.20 -22.36 6.85
N TYR A 412 3.17 -21.80 7.46
CA TYR A 412 2.23 -20.86 6.81
C TYR A 412 2.90 -19.63 6.21
N GLY A 413 3.98 -19.12 6.79
CA GLY A 413 4.72 -17.94 6.30
C GLY A 413 5.66 -18.20 5.12
N GLY A 414 5.82 -19.45 4.65
CA GLY A 414 6.74 -19.81 3.56
C GLY A 414 6.07 -20.38 2.31
N THR A 415 4.73 -20.34 2.21
CA THR A 415 3.95 -21.03 1.17
C THR A 415 3.31 -20.12 0.14
N MET A 416 3.49 -18.80 0.24
CA MET A 416 2.95 -17.85 -0.73
C MET A 416 4.03 -17.43 -1.75
N ARG A 417 3.60 -17.11 -2.96
CA ARG A 417 4.41 -16.29 -3.87
C ARG A 417 4.34 -14.85 -3.38
N LEU A 418 5.47 -14.33 -2.94
CA LEU A 418 5.61 -13.00 -2.36
C LEU A 418 6.68 -12.20 -3.09
N GLY A 419 6.41 -10.94 -3.42
CA GLY A 419 7.36 -10.03 -4.05
C GLY A 419 7.33 -10.05 -5.58
N GLU A 420 8.40 -9.55 -6.17
CA GLU A 420 8.49 -9.34 -7.62
C GLU A 420 8.80 -10.62 -8.38
N TYR A 421 7.96 -10.93 -9.38
CA TYR A 421 8.18 -12.02 -10.33
C TYR A 421 8.03 -11.52 -11.77
N PRO A 422 8.82 -12.06 -12.70
CA PRO A 422 8.69 -11.72 -14.12
C PRO A 422 7.52 -12.45 -14.77
N ALA A 423 6.86 -11.77 -15.73
CA ALA A 423 5.88 -12.36 -16.61
C ALA A 423 6.13 -11.98 -18.07
N ILE A 424 5.69 -12.82 -19.00
CA ILE A 424 5.81 -12.62 -20.45
C ILE A 424 4.41 -12.42 -21.04
N LEU A 425 4.23 -11.31 -21.76
CA LEU A 425 2.96 -10.94 -22.37
C LEU A 425 2.83 -11.51 -23.79
N LYS A 426 1.65 -12.02 -24.11
CA LYS A 426 1.28 -12.51 -25.43
C LYS A 426 1.02 -11.33 -26.37
N LYS A 427 1.59 -11.35 -27.58
CA LYS A 427 1.41 -10.31 -28.59
C LYS A 427 -0.06 -10.18 -29.03
N GLY A 428 -0.50 -8.95 -29.23
CA GLY A 428 -1.84 -8.62 -29.74
C GLY A 428 -2.96 -8.62 -28.69
N THR A 429 -2.64 -8.75 -27.42
CA THR A 429 -3.59 -8.78 -26.31
C THR A 429 -3.80 -7.40 -25.69
N LEU A 430 -4.88 -7.22 -24.89
CA LEU A 430 -5.13 -5.98 -24.16
C LEU A 430 -4.01 -5.67 -23.16
N ALA A 431 -3.55 -6.70 -22.46
CA ALA A 431 -2.44 -6.55 -21.52
C ALA A 431 -1.17 -6.06 -22.24
N GLU A 432 -0.79 -6.68 -23.36
CA GLU A 432 0.41 -6.27 -24.11
C GLU A 432 0.31 -4.83 -24.63
N GLN A 433 -0.88 -4.40 -25.07
CA GLN A 433 -1.11 -3.02 -25.50
C GLN A 433 -1.03 -1.99 -24.36
N ALA A 434 -1.25 -2.40 -23.12
CA ALA A 434 -1.18 -1.52 -21.96
C ALA A 434 0.27 -1.26 -21.51
N TYR A 435 1.12 -2.28 -21.54
CA TYR A 435 2.49 -2.18 -21.06
C TYR A 435 3.48 -1.70 -22.14
N PRO A 436 4.56 -1.01 -21.74
CA PRO A 436 5.60 -0.58 -22.68
C PRO A 436 6.51 -1.72 -23.15
N SER A 437 6.49 -2.88 -22.47
CA SER A 437 7.35 -4.04 -22.74
C SER A 437 6.56 -5.32 -22.57
N ARG A 438 6.92 -6.36 -23.33
CA ARG A 438 6.34 -7.70 -23.20
C ARG A 438 6.89 -8.48 -22.00
N ARG A 439 8.06 -8.14 -21.49
CA ARG A 439 8.59 -8.66 -20.23
C ARG A 439 8.29 -7.66 -19.14
N ILE A 440 7.47 -8.04 -18.18
CA ILE A 440 7.04 -7.22 -17.05
C ILE A 440 7.51 -7.86 -15.75
N ILE A 441 7.54 -7.06 -14.69
CA ILE A 441 7.86 -7.51 -13.33
C ILE A 441 6.76 -6.97 -12.42
N GLU A 442 6.06 -7.88 -11.73
CA GLU A 442 4.90 -7.54 -10.91
C GLU A 442 4.99 -8.19 -9.53
N ARG A 443 4.34 -7.57 -8.53
CA ARG A 443 4.35 -8.07 -7.14
C ARG A 443 3.20 -9.04 -6.90
N HIS A 444 3.52 -10.14 -6.24
CA HIS A 444 2.60 -11.22 -5.90
C HIS A 444 2.38 -11.34 -4.40
N ARG A 445 1.18 -11.77 -4.04
CA ARG A 445 0.79 -12.15 -2.68
C ARG A 445 -0.35 -13.18 -2.75
N HIS A 446 -0.02 -14.42 -3.09
CA HIS A 446 -1.04 -15.47 -3.20
C HIS A 446 -0.43 -16.87 -3.07
N ARG A 447 -1.30 -17.83 -2.82
CA ARG A 447 -0.98 -19.25 -2.66
C ARG A 447 -1.60 -20.10 -3.78
N TYR A 448 -2.79 -19.72 -4.23
CA TYR A 448 -3.55 -20.44 -5.23
C TYR A 448 -3.27 -19.90 -6.63
N GLU A 449 -3.29 -20.79 -7.60
CA GLU A 449 -2.95 -20.54 -9.01
C GLU A 449 -3.99 -21.18 -9.93
N VAL A 450 -4.05 -20.75 -11.19
CA VAL A 450 -4.80 -21.45 -12.21
C VAL A 450 -4.20 -22.83 -12.41
N ASN A 451 -5.02 -23.88 -12.25
CA ASN A 451 -4.56 -25.26 -12.38
C ASN A 451 -4.16 -25.55 -13.83
N PRO A 452 -2.89 -25.91 -14.09
CA PRO A 452 -2.39 -26.18 -15.46
C PRO A 452 -3.21 -27.20 -16.25
N SER A 453 -3.82 -28.17 -15.57
CA SER A 453 -4.64 -29.23 -16.20
C SER A 453 -5.88 -28.69 -16.93
N TYR A 454 -6.36 -27.50 -16.56
CA TYR A 454 -7.55 -26.88 -17.17
C TYR A 454 -7.21 -25.81 -18.21
N VAL A 455 -5.96 -25.39 -18.31
CA VAL A 455 -5.54 -24.28 -19.17
C VAL A 455 -5.87 -24.52 -20.64
N ALA A 456 -5.66 -25.73 -21.15
CA ALA A 456 -5.94 -26.08 -22.54
C ALA A 456 -7.45 -25.92 -22.85
N ALA A 457 -8.32 -26.51 -22.03
CA ALA A 457 -9.77 -26.46 -22.20
C ALA A 457 -10.33 -25.04 -22.06
N LEU A 458 -9.78 -24.23 -21.13
CA LEU A 458 -10.18 -22.83 -20.99
C LEU A 458 -9.78 -21.99 -22.22
N ARG A 459 -8.61 -22.25 -22.81
CA ARG A 459 -8.17 -21.61 -24.06
C ARG A 459 -9.05 -22.01 -25.25
N GLU A 460 -9.39 -23.27 -25.38
CA GLU A 460 -10.32 -23.75 -26.41
C GLU A 460 -11.71 -23.12 -26.30
N ALA A 461 -12.15 -22.87 -25.07
CA ALA A 461 -13.40 -22.16 -24.80
C ALA A 461 -13.32 -20.64 -25.08
N GLY A 462 -12.14 -20.08 -25.41
CA GLY A 462 -11.95 -18.69 -25.80
C GLY A 462 -11.26 -17.78 -24.75
N LEU A 463 -10.95 -18.27 -23.53
CA LEU A 463 -10.22 -17.48 -22.54
C LEU A 463 -8.76 -17.30 -22.98
N VAL A 464 -8.29 -16.07 -23.01
CA VAL A 464 -6.90 -15.76 -23.38
C VAL A 464 -6.05 -15.59 -22.14
N PHE A 465 -5.11 -16.50 -21.93
CA PHE A 465 -4.03 -16.25 -20.96
C PHE A 465 -2.96 -15.40 -21.64
N SER A 466 -3.05 -14.10 -21.38
CA SER A 466 -2.24 -13.07 -22.05
C SER A 466 -0.93 -12.76 -21.34
N GLY A 467 -0.75 -13.23 -20.10
CA GLY A 467 0.50 -13.20 -19.36
C GLY A 467 0.78 -14.54 -18.75
N THR A 468 2.04 -14.99 -18.84
CA THR A 468 2.51 -16.23 -18.22
C THR A 468 3.85 -16.03 -17.53
N SER A 469 4.19 -16.91 -16.58
CA SER A 469 5.57 -17.02 -16.10
C SER A 469 6.54 -17.29 -17.26
N PRO A 470 7.85 -17.01 -17.13
CA PRO A 470 8.81 -17.20 -18.21
C PRO A 470 8.90 -18.62 -18.76
N ASP A 471 8.63 -19.63 -17.93
CA ASP A 471 8.54 -21.04 -18.31
C ASP A 471 7.19 -21.44 -18.95
N GLY A 472 6.21 -20.51 -18.93
CA GLY A 472 4.87 -20.71 -19.50
C GLY A 472 3.93 -21.57 -18.65
N VAL A 473 4.31 -21.95 -17.44
CA VAL A 473 3.55 -22.85 -16.56
C VAL A 473 2.45 -22.12 -15.81
N LEU A 474 2.75 -20.95 -15.21
CA LEU A 474 1.81 -20.16 -14.42
C LEU A 474 1.10 -19.12 -15.26
N MET A 475 -0.22 -18.99 -15.03
CA MET A 475 -1.07 -18.03 -15.74
C MET A 475 -1.17 -16.74 -14.93
N GLU A 476 -0.50 -15.69 -15.40
CA GLU A 476 -0.39 -14.40 -14.69
C GLU A 476 -1.51 -13.43 -15.06
N ILE A 477 -2.04 -13.51 -16.28
CA ILE A 477 -3.11 -12.65 -16.76
C ILE A 477 -4.10 -13.48 -17.59
N ALA A 478 -5.40 -13.34 -17.30
CA ALA A 478 -6.49 -13.87 -18.08
C ALA A 478 -7.34 -12.74 -18.64
N GLU A 479 -7.68 -12.76 -19.92
CA GLU A 479 -8.49 -11.72 -20.55
C GLU A 479 -9.44 -12.28 -21.62
N LEU A 480 -10.48 -11.53 -21.94
CA LEU A 480 -11.28 -11.76 -23.14
C LEU A 480 -10.75 -10.88 -24.29
N PRO A 481 -10.82 -11.39 -25.55
CA PRO A 481 -10.46 -10.60 -26.72
C PRO A 481 -11.25 -9.30 -26.78
N LYS A 482 -10.60 -8.23 -27.25
CA LYS A 482 -11.25 -6.91 -27.40
C LYS A 482 -12.48 -6.93 -28.34
N SER A 483 -12.53 -7.85 -29.29
CA SER A 483 -13.71 -8.10 -30.13
C SER A 483 -14.92 -8.55 -29.32
N GLU A 484 -14.70 -9.31 -28.26
CA GLU A 484 -15.78 -9.87 -27.44
C GLU A 484 -16.12 -8.93 -26.27
N HIS A 485 -15.11 -8.31 -25.62
CA HIS A 485 -15.33 -7.45 -24.47
C HIS A 485 -14.41 -6.21 -24.49
N PRO A 486 -14.93 -5.00 -24.20
CA PRO A 486 -14.12 -3.77 -24.25
C PRO A 486 -12.91 -3.78 -23.31
N PHE A 487 -13.04 -4.38 -22.14
CA PHE A 487 -11.97 -4.63 -21.16
C PHE A 487 -12.46 -5.66 -20.14
N PHE A 488 -12.02 -6.89 -20.25
CA PHE A 488 -12.24 -7.95 -19.26
C PHE A 488 -10.87 -8.57 -18.99
N VAL A 489 -10.24 -8.13 -17.91
CA VAL A 489 -8.87 -8.52 -17.57
C VAL A 489 -8.81 -8.91 -16.08
N GLY A 490 -8.25 -10.07 -15.83
CA GLY A 490 -7.86 -10.53 -14.50
C GLY A 490 -6.36 -10.73 -14.41
N VAL A 491 -5.76 -10.35 -13.30
CA VAL A 491 -4.32 -10.51 -13.02
C VAL A 491 -4.08 -11.25 -11.72
N GLN A 492 -3.09 -12.18 -11.70
CA GLN A 492 -2.77 -12.95 -10.50
C GLN A 492 -1.93 -12.13 -9.50
N PHE A 493 -1.16 -11.19 -9.99
CA PHE A 493 -0.35 -10.27 -9.22
C PHE A 493 -1.16 -9.06 -8.71
N HIS A 494 -0.50 -8.20 -7.94
CA HIS A 494 -1.04 -7.00 -7.30
C HIS A 494 -0.48 -5.72 -7.95
N PRO A 495 -1.04 -5.25 -9.08
CA PRO A 495 -0.55 -4.07 -9.80
C PRO A 495 -0.73 -2.77 -8.99
N GLU A 496 -1.63 -2.79 -8.00
CA GLU A 496 -1.88 -1.65 -7.11
C GLU A 496 -0.66 -1.26 -6.29
N PHE A 497 0.24 -2.20 -5.99
CA PHE A 497 1.45 -1.92 -5.22
C PHE A 497 2.50 -1.10 -5.97
N GLN A 498 2.39 -0.98 -7.29
CA GLN A 498 3.39 -0.29 -8.12
C GLN A 498 2.87 1.03 -8.75
N SER A 499 1.67 1.47 -8.40
CA SER A 499 1.07 2.69 -8.95
C SER A 499 1.47 3.93 -8.15
N THR A 500 1.85 5.01 -8.81
CA THR A 500 2.11 6.31 -8.20
C THR A 500 1.37 7.44 -8.91
N LEU A 501 1.24 8.62 -8.28
CA LEU A 501 0.60 9.79 -8.90
C LEU A 501 1.28 10.20 -10.22
N LEU A 502 2.61 10.13 -10.26
CA LEU A 502 3.40 10.52 -11.44
C LEU A 502 3.57 9.41 -12.47
N LYS A 503 3.43 8.15 -12.03
CA LYS A 503 3.55 6.95 -12.88
C LYS A 503 2.42 5.97 -12.53
N PRO A 504 1.17 6.24 -12.97
CA PRO A 504 0.06 5.31 -12.75
C PRO A 504 0.31 3.97 -13.42
N HIS A 505 -0.14 2.90 -12.78
CA HIS A 505 0.07 1.55 -13.31
C HIS A 505 -0.66 1.33 -14.65
N PRO A 506 -0.03 0.69 -15.66
CA PRO A 506 -0.54 0.57 -17.02
C PRO A 506 -1.93 -0.08 -17.13
N LEU A 507 -2.18 -1.15 -16.37
CA LEU A 507 -3.47 -1.85 -16.41
C LEU A 507 -4.60 -1.02 -15.79
N PHE A 508 -4.34 -0.28 -14.71
CA PHE A 508 -5.32 0.66 -14.17
C PHE A 508 -5.62 1.79 -15.15
N LEU A 509 -4.59 2.30 -15.86
CA LEU A 509 -4.80 3.29 -16.93
C LEU A 509 -5.69 2.75 -18.04
N ALA A 510 -5.44 1.52 -18.50
CA ALA A 510 -6.23 0.88 -19.56
C ALA A 510 -7.67 0.59 -19.10
N PHE A 511 -7.87 0.12 -17.87
CA PHE A 511 -9.18 -0.10 -17.27
C PHE A 511 -10.02 1.19 -17.22
N ILE A 512 -9.48 2.25 -16.63
CA ILE A 512 -10.18 3.55 -16.55
C ILE A 512 -10.43 4.14 -17.95
N LYS A 513 -9.48 3.99 -18.88
CA LYS A 513 -9.68 4.41 -20.28
C LYS A 513 -10.85 3.67 -20.95
N ALA A 514 -11.01 2.37 -20.70
CA ALA A 514 -12.15 1.59 -21.19
C ALA A 514 -13.46 2.02 -20.52
N ALA A 515 -13.45 2.19 -19.18
CA ALA A 515 -14.58 2.68 -18.41
C ALA A 515 -15.10 4.03 -18.93
N THR A 516 -14.20 4.99 -19.20
CA THR A 516 -14.59 6.33 -19.71
C THR A 516 -15.21 6.32 -21.10
N LYS A 517 -15.07 5.23 -21.86
CA LYS A 517 -15.65 5.09 -23.22
C LYS A 517 -17.04 4.46 -23.22
N ARG A 518 -17.43 3.79 -22.13
CA ARG A 518 -18.69 3.02 -22.09
C ARG A 518 -19.94 3.88 -22.26
N ARG A 519 -19.94 5.12 -21.75
CA ARG A 519 -21.09 6.04 -21.75
C ARG A 519 -20.99 7.14 -22.81
N LYS A 520 -20.07 7.01 -23.74
CA LYS A 520 -20.06 7.84 -24.96
C LYS A 520 -20.80 7.11 -26.09
#